data_b462c82b9ee079125c921542a5c4a6b4
#
_entry.id   b462c82b9ee079125c921542a5c4a6b4
#
_cell.length_a   1.000
_cell.length_b   1.000
_cell.length_c   1.000
_cell.angle_alpha   90.00
_cell.angle_beta   90.00
_cell.angle_gamma   90.00
#
_symmetry.space_group_name_H-M   'P 1'
#
loop_
_entity.id
_entity.type
_entity.pdbx_description
1 polymer ?
#
loop_
_entity_poly.entity_id
_entity_poly.type
_entity_poly.pdbx_seq_one_letter_code
_entity_poly.pdbx_strand_id
1 'polypeptide(L)'
;VFCIKQKNFEEKIITDLRHLVVSSAALYGDKPRYIYKDKKSRTEKTFTYNDFLNEMNRFGTAMSQLGLMGKTVAVIGETHPAYVVAYYAVANGNGMIVPLDKEINDEELVNFLIRSHAEAIVYTECMNDRVASIADRVQDIRYFIPIDPKGEDEGRVVSWQTLQAMGEKALAEGDTSYLDVEIDLEKPCALLFTSGTTGTSKGILLSQNNLAAATNSSCLSMYHVDSSTKLLSVLPINHTYEMTCGHLAALNKGATTYINDSIKYVVKNLASFKPTTMLFVPLFVETLHKRIWDNIEKKGMTKKVKTAMKVSNGLRRVGIDLRKKFFGEILSVFGGALESIVCGGAPIDQRLIDDFDAFGIPILNGYGITECAPLVAVNRLGKVRAGTVGTPVEQCEVKVILDEGQDTGEILVKGGNVMLGYFEDEEATAAVFTEDGWFKTGDVGYVDKDGYLYITGRKKNIIILSNGKNIYPEEIEQYLAPISLIQECVVIGRKNAVGEVVITAVVFPNEEEAEGLSKEDVYTKLKEAINEVNKNLPVFKQIHDLEVRDTEFEKTTTKKIKRYKVQ
;
A
#
# COMPACT_ATOMS: atom_id res chain seq x y z
N VAL A 1 15.69 21.34 20.63
CA VAL A 1 15.12 22.10 19.50
C VAL A 1 15.92 21.71 18.29
N PHE A 2 15.46 20.71 17.53
CA PHE A 2 16.02 20.44 16.22
C PHE A 2 15.54 21.56 15.30
N CYS A 3 16.43 22.47 14.94
CA CYS A 3 16.24 23.35 13.81
C CYS A 3 16.35 22.48 12.55
N ILE A 4 15.23 21.93 12.08
CA ILE A 4 15.14 21.42 10.72
C ILE A 4 15.26 22.66 9.86
N LYS A 5 16.43 22.88 9.25
CA LYS A 5 16.56 23.84 8.16
C LYS A 5 15.57 23.38 7.09
N GLN A 6 14.44 24.08 6.97
CA GLN A 6 13.65 24.05 5.77
C GLN A 6 14.61 24.50 4.65
N LYS A 7 15.12 23.54 3.87
CA LYS A 7 15.65 23.85 2.57
C LYS A 7 14.46 24.38 1.79
N ASN A 8 14.56 25.61 1.29
CA ASN A 8 13.62 26.17 0.31
C ASN A 8 13.75 25.34 -0.97
N PHE A 9 13.05 24.21 -1.01
CA PHE A 9 12.75 23.54 -2.26
C PHE A 9 11.43 24.12 -2.73
N GLU A 10 11.41 24.81 -3.87
CA GLU A 10 10.19 24.98 -4.63
C GLU A 10 9.68 23.57 -4.94
N GLU A 11 8.59 23.18 -4.28
CA GLU A 11 8.03 21.86 -4.49
C GLU A 11 7.44 21.80 -5.88
N LYS A 12 7.88 20.82 -6.66
CA LYS A 12 7.40 20.59 -8.02
C LYS A 12 5.97 20.05 -7.96
N ILE A 13 5.01 20.89 -8.31
CA ILE A 13 3.61 20.53 -8.49
C ILE A 13 3.39 20.07 -9.91
N ILE A 14 2.82 18.89 -10.08
CA ILE A 14 2.49 18.31 -11.38
C ILE A 14 1.00 18.51 -11.69
N THR A 15 0.68 18.65 -12.98
CA THR A 15 -0.70 18.73 -13.48
C THR A 15 -1.25 17.37 -13.92
N ASP A 16 -0.37 16.52 -14.43
CA ASP A 16 -0.68 15.22 -15.01
C ASP A 16 0.57 14.31 -15.00
N LEU A 17 0.42 13.05 -15.40
CA LEU A 17 1.51 12.07 -15.39
C LEU A 17 2.54 12.31 -16.52
N ARG A 18 2.16 12.95 -17.63
CA ARG A 18 3.13 13.34 -18.67
C ARG A 18 4.02 14.45 -18.15
N HIS A 19 3.44 15.49 -17.55
CA HIS A 19 4.19 16.56 -16.90
C HIS A 19 5.14 15.99 -15.84
N LEU A 20 4.68 14.99 -15.05
CA LEU A 20 5.53 14.30 -14.07
C LEU A 20 6.78 13.71 -14.73
N VAL A 21 6.63 12.93 -15.81
CA VAL A 21 7.77 12.23 -16.44
C VAL A 21 8.70 13.21 -17.14
N VAL A 22 8.16 14.10 -17.98
CA VAL A 22 8.95 15.05 -18.77
C VAL A 22 9.75 15.99 -17.87
N SER A 23 9.11 16.58 -16.86
CA SER A 23 9.81 17.49 -15.93
C SER A 23 10.82 16.74 -15.04
N SER A 24 10.56 15.46 -14.68
CA SER A 24 11.52 14.67 -13.91
C SER A 24 12.73 14.29 -14.74
N ALA A 25 12.56 13.90 -16.01
CA ALA A 25 13.69 13.64 -16.92
C ALA A 25 14.53 14.89 -17.16
N ALA A 26 13.87 16.07 -17.36
CA ALA A 26 14.58 17.33 -17.51
C ALA A 26 15.41 17.73 -16.27
N LEU A 27 14.94 17.41 -15.05
CA LEU A 27 15.63 17.76 -13.81
C LEU A 27 16.71 16.76 -13.41
N TYR A 28 16.50 15.46 -13.68
CA TYR A 28 17.31 14.39 -13.11
C TYR A 28 18.09 13.59 -14.15
N GLY A 29 17.74 13.67 -15.45
CA GLY A 29 18.49 13.16 -16.58
C GLY A 29 18.99 11.72 -16.45
N ASP A 30 20.31 11.55 -16.46
CA ASP A 30 20.97 10.22 -16.39
C ASP A 30 21.10 9.67 -14.96
N LYS A 31 20.49 10.33 -13.97
CA LYS A 31 20.43 9.79 -12.64
C LYS A 31 19.66 8.45 -12.63
N PRO A 32 20.11 7.44 -11.83
CA PRO A 32 19.35 6.21 -11.67
C PRO A 32 17.95 6.47 -11.11
N ARG A 33 16.92 6.11 -11.88
CA ARG A 33 15.54 6.04 -11.41
C ARG A 33 15.28 4.68 -10.78
N TYR A 34 15.66 3.61 -11.50
CA TYR A 34 15.58 2.24 -11.00
C TYR A 34 16.94 1.57 -11.03
N ILE A 35 17.17 0.75 -10.01
CA ILE A 35 18.24 -0.25 -9.97
C ILE A 35 17.53 -1.59 -9.72
N TYR A 36 17.83 -2.58 -10.54
CA TYR A 36 17.20 -3.90 -10.44
C TYR A 36 18.15 -4.99 -10.91
N LYS A 37 17.87 -6.23 -10.52
CA LYS A 37 18.63 -7.40 -11.02
C LYS A 37 17.90 -7.97 -12.23
N ASP A 38 18.61 -8.01 -13.31
CA ASP A 38 18.20 -8.75 -14.49
C ASP A 38 18.16 -10.25 -14.18
N LYS A 39 17.04 -10.91 -14.44
CA LYS A 39 16.84 -12.31 -14.07
C LYS A 39 17.69 -13.28 -14.89
N LYS A 40 17.92 -12.96 -16.17
CA LYS A 40 18.70 -13.81 -17.10
C LYS A 40 20.18 -13.72 -16.82
N SER A 41 20.74 -12.51 -16.80
CA SER A 41 22.17 -12.28 -16.56
C SER A 41 22.54 -12.30 -15.08
N ARG A 42 21.59 -12.16 -14.17
CA ARG A 42 21.75 -11.97 -12.71
C ARG A 42 22.63 -10.77 -12.34
N THR A 43 22.86 -9.87 -13.29
CA THR A 43 23.60 -8.63 -13.08
C THR A 43 22.67 -7.50 -12.65
N GLU A 44 23.23 -6.54 -11.94
CA GLU A 44 22.54 -5.31 -11.62
C GLU A 44 22.45 -4.41 -12.86
N LYS A 45 21.27 -3.89 -13.13
CA LYS A 45 20.97 -2.96 -14.20
C LYS A 45 20.54 -1.63 -13.63
N THR A 46 20.92 -0.58 -14.29
CA THR A 46 20.48 0.78 -14.00
C THR A 46 19.54 1.26 -15.10
N PHE A 47 18.46 1.89 -14.71
CA PHE A 47 17.46 2.50 -15.57
C PHE A 47 17.30 3.96 -15.14
N THR A 48 17.65 4.90 -16.00
CA THR A 48 17.72 6.33 -15.69
C THR A 48 16.38 7.02 -15.87
N TYR A 49 16.28 8.28 -15.47
CA TYR A 49 15.11 9.13 -15.76
C TYR A 49 14.94 9.39 -17.25
N ASN A 50 16.05 9.52 -17.98
CA ASN A 50 16.04 9.64 -19.45
C ASN A 50 15.59 8.35 -20.12
N ASP A 51 16.04 7.18 -19.65
CA ASP A 51 15.56 5.89 -20.15
C ASP A 51 14.05 5.76 -19.96
N PHE A 52 13.54 6.20 -18.81
CA PHE A 52 12.11 6.17 -18.51
C PHE A 52 11.31 6.99 -19.53
N LEU A 53 11.69 8.23 -19.77
CA LEU A 53 11.04 9.10 -20.76
C LEU A 53 11.11 8.50 -22.17
N ASN A 54 12.30 8.03 -22.57
CA ASN A 54 12.52 7.49 -23.91
C ASN A 54 11.72 6.22 -24.15
N GLU A 55 11.73 5.26 -23.22
CA GLU A 55 10.94 4.03 -23.34
C GLU A 55 9.44 4.31 -23.30
N MET A 56 8.98 5.27 -22.48
CA MET A 56 7.57 5.68 -22.45
C MET A 56 7.13 6.26 -23.81
N ASN A 57 7.93 7.12 -24.42
CA ASN A 57 7.63 7.69 -25.70
C ASN A 57 7.63 6.65 -26.82
N ARG A 58 8.61 5.74 -26.84
CA ARG A 58 8.66 4.63 -27.81
C ARG A 58 7.46 3.71 -27.69
N PHE A 59 7.15 3.25 -26.47
CA PHE A 59 6.02 2.36 -26.25
C PHE A 59 4.68 3.03 -26.56
N GLY A 60 4.50 4.30 -26.17
CA GLY A 60 3.31 5.08 -26.46
C GLY A 60 3.09 5.30 -27.97
N THR A 61 4.17 5.59 -28.72
CA THR A 61 4.11 5.73 -30.18
C THR A 61 3.80 4.37 -30.84
N ALA A 62 4.39 3.26 -30.37
CA ALA A 62 4.06 1.93 -30.85
C ALA A 62 2.59 1.59 -30.61
N MET A 63 2.02 1.95 -29.45
CA MET A 63 0.60 1.80 -29.16
C MET A 63 -0.28 2.57 -30.15
N SER A 64 0.13 3.79 -30.55
CA SER A 64 -0.54 4.56 -31.59
C SER A 64 -0.59 3.79 -32.91
N GLN A 65 0.54 3.22 -33.35
CA GLN A 65 0.64 2.41 -34.57
C GLN A 65 -0.25 1.13 -34.53
N LEU A 66 -0.45 0.56 -33.34
CA LEU A 66 -1.31 -0.61 -33.14
C LEU A 66 -2.80 -0.25 -32.97
N GLY A 67 -3.16 1.02 -32.96
CA GLY A 67 -4.53 1.48 -32.71
C GLY A 67 -4.99 1.23 -31.27
N LEU A 68 -4.06 1.26 -30.31
CA LEU A 68 -4.30 1.12 -28.86
C LEU A 68 -4.38 2.44 -28.12
N MET A 69 -4.23 3.58 -28.80
CA MET A 69 -4.43 4.90 -28.17
C MET A 69 -5.87 5.05 -27.68
N GLY A 70 -6.00 5.54 -26.46
CA GLY A 70 -7.31 5.70 -25.81
C GLY A 70 -8.00 4.41 -25.39
N LYS A 71 -7.34 3.24 -25.55
CA LYS A 71 -7.89 1.92 -25.25
C LYS A 71 -7.53 1.46 -23.84
N THR A 72 -8.23 0.43 -23.39
CA THR A 72 -7.92 -0.22 -22.10
C THR A 72 -6.82 -1.25 -22.29
N VAL A 73 -5.78 -1.15 -21.47
CA VAL A 73 -4.65 -2.07 -21.48
C VAL A 73 -4.42 -2.60 -20.05
N ALA A 74 -4.46 -3.91 -19.90
CA ALA A 74 -4.14 -4.55 -18.63
C ALA A 74 -2.61 -4.68 -18.46
N VAL A 75 -2.15 -4.65 -17.20
CA VAL A 75 -0.76 -4.95 -16.86
C VAL A 75 -0.71 -5.87 -15.65
N ILE A 76 0.12 -6.93 -15.71
CA ILE A 76 0.20 -7.93 -14.64
C ILE A 76 1.63 -8.46 -14.48
N GLY A 77 2.04 -8.70 -13.25
CA GLY A 77 3.32 -9.33 -12.94
C GLY A 77 4.05 -8.73 -11.77
N GLU A 78 5.36 -8.96 -11.74
CA GLU A 78 6.26 -8.41 -10.72
C GLU A 78 6.64 -6.97 -11.04
N THR A 79 7.10 -6.25 -10.01
CA THR A 79 7.65 -4.90 -10.22
C THR A 79 8.82 -4.95 -11.22
N HIS A 80 8.69 -4.24 -12.32
CA HIS A 80 9.69 -4.14 -13.39
C HIS A 80 9.64 -2.72 -14.00
N PRO A 81 10.76 -2.11 -14.44
CA PRO A 81 10.73 -0.78 -15.07
C PRO A 81 9.74 -0.68 -16.22
N ALA A 82 9.71 -1.65 -17.14
CA ALA A 82 8.77 -1.68 -18.26
C ALA A 82 7.29 -1.76 -17.83
N TYR A 83 6.97 -2.43 -16.70
CA TYR A 83 5.62 -2.42 -16.12
C TYR A 83 5.20 -0.97 -15.79
N VAL A 84 6.10 -0.24 -15.11
CA VAL A 84 5.84 1.16 -14.72
C VAL A 84 5.74 2.05 -15.95
N VAL A 85 6.65 1.87 -16.92
CA VAL A 85 6.61 2.58 -18.22
C VAL A 85 5.28 2.35 -18.93
N ALA A 86 4.79 1.11 -19.02
CA ALA A 86 3.50 0.78 -19.63
C ALA A 86 2.35 1.51 -18.92
N TYR A 87 2.35 1.54 -17.58
CA TYR A 87 1.35 2.25 -16.79
C TYR A 87 1.23 3.71 -17.22
N TYR A 88 2.38 4.41 -17.30
CA TYR A 88 2.38 5.83 -17.68
C TYR A 88 2.07 6.03 -19.15
N ALA A 89 2.59 5.18 -20.03
CA ALA A 89 2.39 5.33 -21.46
C ALA A 89 0.91 5.17 -21.84
N VAL A 90 0.21 4.21 -21.25
CA VAL A 90 -1.23 4.02 -21.48
C VAL A 90 -2.02 5.22 -20.96
N ALA A 91 -1.78 5.64 -19.71
CA ALA A 91 -2.47 6.78 -19.13
C ALA A 91 -2.23 8.07 -19.91
N ASN A 92 -0.98 8.34 -20.34
CA ASN A 92 -0.61 9.52 -21.12
C ASN A 92 -1.09 9.47 -22.57
N GLY A 93 -1.53 8.32 -23.05
CA GLY A 93 -2.22 8.15 -24.32
C GLY A 93 -3.74 8.26 -24.22
N ASN A 94 -4.28 8.83 -23.12
CA ASN A 94 -5.70 8.86 -22.78
C ASN A 94 -6.36 7.48 -22.76
N GLY A 95 -5.56 6.41 -22.58
CA GLY A 95 -6.02 5.06 -22.35
C GLY A 95 -6.30 4.79 -20.88
N MET A 96 -6.90 3.64 -20.59
CA MET A 96 -7.18 3.17 -19.23
C MET A 96 -6.28 1.99 -18.89
N ILE A 97 -5.35 2.17 -17.95
CA ILE A 97 -4.50 1.10 -17.45
C ILE A 97 -5.22 0.28 -16.39
N VAL A 98 -5.09 -1.05 -16.45
CA VAL A 98 -5.68 -1.98 -15.48
C VAL A 98 -4.58 -2.80 -14.81
N PRO A 99 -4.02 -2.32 -13.69
CA PRO A 99 -3.02 -3.07 -12.95
C PRO A 99 -3.68 -4.24 -12.20
N LEU A 100 -3.30 -5.47 -12.56
CA LEU A 100 -3.84 -6.70 -11.99
C LEU A 100 -2.85 -7.36 -11.02
N ASP A 101 -3.39 -7.95 -9.96
CA ASP A 101 -2.59 -8.70 -9.00
C ASP A 101 -2.17 -10.06 -9.59
N LYS A 102 -0.89 -10.35 -9.59
CA LYS A 102 -0.35 -11.62 -10.09
C LYS A 102 -0.79 -12.86 -9.28
N GLU A 103 -1.26 -12.67 -8.06
CA GLU A 103 -1.68 -13.75 -7.15
C GLU A 103 -3.16 -14.14 -7.30
N ILE A 104 -3.98 -13.41 -8.10
CA ILE A 104 -5.37 -13.81 -8.39
C ILE A 104 -5.38 -15.14 -9.15
N ASN A 105 -6.47 -15.90 -9.08
CA ASN A 105 -6.60 -17.14 -9.84
C ASN A 105 -6.97 -16.88 -11.31
N ASP A 106 -6.93 -17.91 -12.15
CA ASP A 106 -7.15 -17.75 -13.60
C ASP A 106 -8.57 -17.32 -13.93
N GLU A 107 -9.57 -17.76 -13.16
CA GLU A 107 -10.96 -17.36 -13.35
C GLU A 107 -11.15 -15.85 -13.08
N GLU A 108 -10.54 -15.36 -12.00
CA GLU A 108 -10.56 -13.92 -11.70
C GLU A 108 -9.78 -13.12 -12.74
N LEU A 109 -8.64 -13.63 -13.21
CA LEU A 109 -7.85 -12.96 -14.26
C LEU A 109 -8.66 -12.81 -15.55
N VAL A 110 -9.27 -13.89 -16.04
CA VAL A 110 -10.14 -13.86 -17.22
C VAL A 110 -11.32 -12.92 -17.00
N ASN A 111 -11.98 -13.01 -15.84
CA ASN A 111 -13.11 -12.14 -15.51
C ASN A 111 -12.72 -10.65 -15.52
N PHE A 112 -11.57 -10.29 -14.96
CA PHE A 112 -11.12 -8.89 -14.94
C PHE A 112 -10.73 -8.39 -16.33
N LEU A 113 -10.08 -9.22 -17.16
CA LEU A 113 -9.75 -8.86 -18.54
C LEU A 113 -11.01 -8.60 -19.37
N ILE A 114 -12.04 -9.44 -19.23
CA ILE A 114 -13.32 -9.28 -19.94
C ILE A 114 -14.06 -8.04 -19.41
N ARG A 115 -14.26 -7.94 -18.10
CA ARG A 115 -15.00 -6.82 -17.48
C ARG A 115 -14.35 -5.46 -17.72
N SER A 116 -13.03 -5.39 -17.79
CA SER A 116 -12.32 -4.14 -18.04
C SER A 116 -12.34 -3.72 -19.51
N HIS A 117 -12.87 -4.55 -20.41
CA HIS A 117 -12.79 -4.37 -21.85
C HIS A 117 -11.37 -4.18 -22.35
N ALA A 118 -10.41 -4.90 -21.77
CA ALA A 118 -9.01 -4.76 -22.14
C ALA A 118 -8.77 -5.26 -23.57
N GLU A 119 -8.11 -4.44 -24.39
CA GLU A 119 -7.71 -4.81 -25.77
C GLU A 119 -6.27 -5.31 -25.86
N ALA A 120 -5.46 -5.09 -24.82
CA ALA A 120 -4.11 -5.63 -24.72
C ALA A 120 -3.75 -5.95 -23.27
N ILE A 121 -2.77 -6.83 -23.09
CA ILE A 121 -2.19 -7.15 -21.79
C ILE A 121 -0.68 -7.13 -21.84
N VAL A 122 -0.05 -6.32 -20.99
CA VAL A 122 1.40 -6.28 -20.76
C VAL A 122 1.73 -7.15 -19.55
N TYR A 123 2.74 -8.00 -19.64
CA TYR A 123 3.04 -8.91 -18.55
C TYR A 123 4.52 -9.26 -18.43
N THR A 124 4.94 -9.51 -17.17
CA THR A 124 6.32 -9.90 -16.87
C THR A 124 6.54 -11.40 -17.04
N GLU A 125 7.81 -11.84 -17.08
CA GLU A 125 8.22 -13.22 -17.33
C GLU A 125 7.47 -14.27 -16.51
N CYS A 126 7.20 -14.00 -15.23
CA CYS A 126 6.50 -14.95 -14.35
C CYS A 126 5.07 -15.27 -14.78
N MET A 127 4.49 -14.48 -15.68
CA MET A 127 3.13 -14.64 -16.17
C MET A 127 3.06 -15.30 -17.56
N ASN A 128 4.19 -15.58 -18.23
CA ASN A 128 4.21 -16.09 -19.59
C ASN A 128 3.32 -17.34 -19.78
N ASP A 129 3.53 -18.38 -18.98
CA ASP A 129 2.77 -19.63 -19.12
C ASP A 129 1.29 -19.46 -18.78
N ARG A 130 1.04 -18.64 -17.77
CA ARG A 130 -0.30 -18.38 -17.28
C ARG A 130 -1.13 -17.58 -18.28
N VAL A 131 -0.56 -16.51 -18.86
CA VAL A 131 -1.23 -15.72 -19.89
C VAL A 131 -1.46 -16.56 -21.15
N ALA A 132 -0.50 -17.38 -21.54
CA ALA A 132 -0.67 -18.31 -22.66
C ALA A 132 -1.83 -19.29 -22.43
N SER A 133 -2.01 -19.82 -21.22
CA SER A 133 -3.06 -20.80 -20.89
C SER A 133 -4.48 -20.22 -20.94
N ILE A 134 -4.64 -18.91 -20.78
CA ILE A 134 -5.96 -18.25 -20.81
C ILE A 134 -6.26 -17.53 -22.15
N ALA A 135 -5.30 -17.49 -23.08
CA ALA A 135 -5.38 -16.66 -24.29
C ALA A 135 -6.64 -16.93 -25.14
N ASP A 136 -7.09 -18.19 -25.22
CA ASP A 136 -8.29 -18.57 -25.96
C ASP A 136 -9.60 -18.17 -25.26
N ARG A 137 -9.53 -17.82 -23.98
CA ARG A 137 -10.69 -17.41 -23.16
C ARG A 137 -10.95 -15.91 -23.20
N VAL A 138 -10.01 -15.11 -23.72
CA VAL A 138 -10.04 -13.65 -23.76
C VAL A 138 -9.92 -13.15 -25.21
N GLN A 139 -11.00 -13.30 -25.96
CA GLN A 139 -11.02 -13.03 -27.40
C GLN A 139 -10.87 -11.54 -27.76
N ASP A 140 -11.28 -10.63 -26.87
CA ASP A 140 -11.18 -9.19 -27.07
C ASP A 140 -9.74 -8.66 -26.91
N ILE A 141 -8.84 -9.45 -26.32
CA ILE A 141 -7.41 -9.13 -26.26
C ILE A 141 -6.80 -9.26 -27.65
N ARG A 142 -6.46 -8.15 -28.26
CA ARG A 142 -5.82 -8.07 -29.58
C ARG A 142 -4.32 -8.34 -29.52
N TYR A 143 -3.66 -7.91 -28.41
CA TYR A 143 -2.22 -8.04 -28.25
C TYR A 143 -1.83 -8.56 -26.86
N PHE A 144 -1.00 -9.59 -26.85
CA PHE A 144 -0.31 -10.11 -25.68
C PHE A 144 1.13 -9.61 -25.71
N ILE A 145 1.53 -8.80 -24.72
CA ILE A 145 2.81 -8.05 -24.73
C ILE A 145 3.71 -8.53 -23.60
N PRO A 146 4.50 -9.61 -23.82
CA PRO A 146 5.48 -10.05 -22.84
C PRO A 146 6.64 -9.05 -22.75
N ILE A 147 7.01 -8.66 -21.51
CA ILE A 147 8.20 -7.85 -21.25
C ILE A 147 9.46 -8.69 -21.51
N ASP A 148 9.45 -9.94 -21.07
CA ASP A 148 10.52 -10.93 -21.30
C ASP A 148 9.91 -12.19 -21.93
N PRO A 149 9.84 -12.28 -23.27
CA PRO A 149 9.21 -13.39 -23.95
C PRO A 149 10.01 -14.70 -23.80
N LYS A 150 9.32 -15.83 -23.81
CA LYS A 150 9.90 -17.18 -23.89
C LYS A 150 10.17 -17.63 -25.34
N GLY A 151 9.53 -17.02 -26.31
CA GLY A 151 9.60 -17.35 -27.73
C GLY A 151 9.63 -16.11 -28.61
N GLU A 152 9.48 -16.33 -29.92
CA GLU A 152 9.38 -15.25 -30.90
C GLU A 152 7.96 -14.69 -30.95
N ASP A 153 7.81 -13.50 -31.54
CA ASP A 153 6.51 -12.87 -31.75
C ASP A 153 5.72 -13.67 -32.79
N GLU A 154 4.49 -14.10 -32.44
CA GLU A 154 3.61 -14.86 -33.29
C GLU A 154 2.13 -14.54 -33.01
N GLY A 155 1.34 -14.41 -34.07
CA GLY A 155 -0.10 -14.16 -33.96
C GLY A 155 -0.44 -12.88 -33.22
N ARG A 156 -1.08 -13.02 -32.05
CA ARG A 156 -1.41 -11.88 -31.16
C ARG A 156 -0.27 -11.51 -30.19
N VAL A 157 0.83 -12.23 -30.20
CA VAL A 157 1.97 -11.96 -29.30
C VAL A 157 2.95 -11.01 -29.97
N VAL A 158 3.20 -9.87 -29.33
CA VAL A 158 4.15 -8.85 -29.78
C VAL A 158 4.99 -8.43 -28.58
N SER A 159 6.28 -8.71 -28.60
CA SER A 159 7.16 -8.47 -27.45
C SER A 159 7.39 -6.99 -27.17
N TRP A 160 7.71 -6.69 -25.91
CA TRP A 160 8.12 -5.34 -25.47
C TRP A 160 9.23 -4.78 -26.36
N GLN A 161 10.23 -5.59 -26.67
CA GLN A 161 11.38 -5.20 -27.48
C GLN A 161 10.96 -4.82 -28.91
N THR A 162 10.05 -5.60 -29.52
CA THR A 162 9.50 -5.28 -30.84
C THR A 162 8.75 -3.95 -30.81
N LEU A 163 7.94 -3.69 -29.77
CA LEU A 163 7.23 -2.42 -29.63
C LEU A 163 8.19 -1.24 -29.39
N GLN A 164 9.25 -1.44 -28.59
CA GLN A 164 10.27 -0.39 -28.42
C GLN A 164 10.95 -0.06 -29.74
N ALA A 165 11.32 -1.06 -30.54
CA ALA A 165 11.94 -0.84 -31.85
C ALA A 165 10.97 -0.19 -32.86
N MET A 166 9.67 -0.61 -32.85
CA MET A 166 8.62 -0.02 -33.68
C MET A 166 8.44 1.47 -33.36
N GLY A 167 8.29 1.81 -32.08
CA GLY A 167 8.12 3.19 -31.65
C GLY A 167 9.35 4.04 -31.93
N GLU A 168 10.57 3.51 -31.73
CA GLU A 168 11.81 4.21 -32.06
C GLU A 168 11.89 4.58 -33.54
N LYS A 169 11.54 3.62 -34.41
CA LYS A 169 11.48 3.84 -35.85
C LYS A 169 10.45 4.90 -36.22
N ALA A 170 9.23 4.80 -35.69
CA ALA A 170 8.15 5.74 -35.99
C ALA A 170 8.51 7.16 -35.53
N LEU A 171 9.10 7.32 -34.34
CA LEU A 171 9.59 8.61 -33.85
C LEU A 171 10.70 9.19 -34.76
N ALA A 172 11.64 8.36 -35.23
CA ALA A 172 12.68 8.78 -36.15
C ALA A 172 12.13 9.19 -37.53
N GLU A 173 11.00 8.64 -37.94
CA GLU A 173 10.25 9.00 -39.15
C GLU A 173 9.32 10.22 -38.95
N GLY A 174 9.30 10.81 -37.74
CA GLY A 174 8.56 12.03 -37.43
C GLY A 174 7.14 11.83 -36.92
N ASP A 175 6.78 10.62 -36.49
CA ASP A 175 5.48 10.37 -35.85
C ASP A 175 5.45 10.98 -34.43
N THR A 176 4.68 12.03 -34.26
CA THR A 176 4.44 12.71 -32.97
C THR A 176 3.06 12.42 -32.39
N SER A 177 2.30 11.51 -32.97
CA SER A 177 0.89 11.24 -32.62
C SER A 177 0.66 10.96 -31.13
N TYR A 178 1.60 10.26 -30.47
CA TYR A 178 1.58 10.06 -29.03
C TYR A 178 2.05 11.28 -28.25
N LEU A 179 3.09 11.97 -28.71
CA LEU A 179 3.67 13.11 -28.01
C LEU A 179 2.73 14.32 -27.96
N ASP A 180 1.93 14.51 -29.01
CA ASP A 180 1.03 15.63 -29.18
C ASP A 180 -0.38 15.38 -28.60
N VAL A 181 -0.62 14.22 -27.96
CA VAL A 181 -1.91 13.94 -27.31
C VAL A 181 -2.19 14.98 -26.24
N GLU A 182 -3.30 15.68 -26.36
CA GLU A 182 -3.84 16.52 -25.29
C GLU A 182 -4.40 15.63 -24.17
N ILE A 183 -3.86 15.80 -22.95
CA ILE A 183 -4.25 14.98 -21.79
C ILE A 183 -5.60 15.45 -21.28
N ASP A 184 -6.58 14.53 -21.27
CA ASP A 184 -7.86 14.76 -20.60
C ASP A 184 -7.72 14.42 -19.11
N LEU A 185 -7.70 15.46 -18.28
CA LEU A 185 -7.47 15.33 -16.83
C LEU A 185 -8.59 14.62 -16.08
N GLU A 186 -9.80 14.67 -16.61
CA GLU A 186 -11.00 14.13 -15.95
C GLU A 186 -11.41 12.75 -16.49
N LYS A 187 -10.83 12.31 -17.61
CA LYS A 187 -11.08 10.99 -18.16
C LYS A 187 -10.48 9.91 -17.28
N PRO A 188 -11.18 8.76 -17.05
CA PRO A 188 -10.59 7.61 -16.40
C PRO A 188 -9.31 7.16 -17.09
N CYS A 189 -8.21 7.10 -16.36
CA CYS A 189 -6.91 6.64 -16.86
C CYS A 189 -6.39 5.39 -16.15
N ALA A 190 -6.97 5.03 -15.00
CA ALA A 190 -6.66 3.80 -14.29
C ALA A 190 -7.94 3.15 -13.74
N LEU A 191 -8.03 1.82 -13.88
CA LEU A 191 -9.10 0.99 -13.33
C LEU A 191 -8.49 -0.04 -12.37
N LEU A 192 -8.83 0.05 -11.09
CA LEU A 192 -8.29 -0.81 -10.05
C LEU A 192 -9.38 -1.71 -9.47
N PHE A 193 -9.22 -3.01 -9.62
CA PHE A 193 -10.12 -3.96 -8.98
C PHE A 193 -9.71 -4.18 -7.51
N THR A 194 -10.67 -4.01 -6.61
CA THR A 194 -10.48 -4.29 -5.18
C THR A 194 -11.38 -5.45 -4.76
N SER A 195 -10.86 -6.30 -3.89
CA SER A 195 -11.66 -7.35 -3.27
C SER A 195 -12.74 -6.70 -2.40
N GLY A 196 -13.94 -6.60 -2.97
CA GLY A 196 -15.11 -6.09 -2.27
C GLY A 196 -15.40 -6.92 -1.03
N THR A 197 -15.90 -6.25 0.00
CA THR A 197 -16.31 -6.91 1.26
C THR A 197 -17.62 -7.68 1.15
N THR A 198 -18.29 -7.56 -0.01
CA THR A 198 -19.54 -8.25 -0.37
C THR A 198 -19.31 -9.47 -1.27
N GLY A 199 -18.03 -9.85 -1.52
CA GLY A 199 -17.67 -11.02 -2.35
C GLY A 199 -17.48 -10.71 -3.84
N THR A 200 -18.01 -9.62 -4.37
CA THR A 200 -17.76 -9.16 -5.75
C THR A 200 -16.74 -8.02 -5.76
N SER A 201 -15.69 -8.16 -6.59
CA SER A 201 -14.69 -7.12 -6.75
C SER A 201 -15.27 -5.90 -7.45
N LYS A 202 -15.08 -4.70 -6.86
CA LYS A 202 -15.45 -3.42 -7.47
C LYS A 202 -14.27 -2.85 -8.24
N GLY A 203 -14.55 -2.27 -9.41
CA GLY A 203 -13.59 -1.50 -10.20
C GLY A 203 -13.63 -0.03 -9.81
N ILE A 204 -12.49 0.54 -9.41
CA ILE A 204 -12.35 1.95 -9.01
C ILE A 204 -11.75 2.71 -10.16
N LEU A 205 -12.39 3.80 -10.57
CA LEU A 205 -11.94 4.67 -11.66
C LEU A 205 -11.16 5.87 -11.12
N LEU A 206 -9.91 5.99 -11.55
CA LEU A 206 -9.07 7.15 -11.25
C LEU A 206 -8.73 7.92 -12.53
N SER A 207 -8.77 9.25 -12.45
CA SER A 207 -8.37 10.16 -13.53
C SER A 207 -6.91 10.59 -13.40
N GLN A 208 -6.38 11.26 -14.43
CA GLN A 208 -5.09 11.94 -14.38
C GLN A 208 -5.04 12.95 -13.21
N ASN A 209 -6.13 13.70 -13.02
CA ASN A 209 -6.25 14.66 -11.92
C ASN A 209 -6.15 13.97 -10.56
N ASN A 210 -6.83 12.83 -10.36
CA ASN A 210 -6.76 12.09 -9.09
C ASN A 210 -5.33 11.62 -8.76
N LEU A 211 -4.63 11.07 -9.76
CA LEU A 211 -3.26 10.58 -9.57
C LEU A 211 -2.27 11.73 -9.37
N ALA A 212 -2.43 12.84 -10.07
CA ALA A 212 -1.60 14.04 -9.89
C ALA A 212 -1.81 14.66 -8.51
N ALA A 213 -3.06 14.84 -8.07
CA ALA A 213 -3.38 15.36 -6.75
C ALA A 213 -2.81 14.49 -5.63
N ALA A 214 -2.99 13.15 -5.72
CA ALA A 214 -2.44 12.21 -4.74
C ALA A 214 -0.91 12.20 -4.72
N THR A 215 -0.26 12.34 -5.88
CA THR A 215 1.19 12.45 -5.99
C THR A 215 1.70 13.74 -5.34
N ASN A 216 1.08 14.88 -5.66
CA ASN A 216 1.42 16.17 -5.07
C ASN A 216 1.25 16.13 -3.54
N SER A 217 0.13 15.64 -3.06
CA SER A 217 -0.15 15.50 -1.62
C SER A 217 0.87 14.61 -0.90
N SER A 218 1.27 13.49 -1.54
CA SER A 218 2.32 12.61 -1.01
C SER A 218 3.66 13.34 -0.91
N CYS A 219 4.04 14.08 -1.96
CA CYS A 219 5.29 14.84 -2.02
C CYS A 219 5.33 15.96 -0.96
N LEU A 220 4.23 16.71 -0.81
CA LEU A 220 4.10 17.79 0.18
C LEU A 220 4.15 17.27 1.61
N SER A 221 3.54 16.11 1.87
CA SER A 221 3.54 15.47 3.19
C SER A 221 4.91 14.90 3.59
N MET A 222 5.69 14.43 2.59
CA MET A 222 7.01 13.82 2.76
C MET A 222 8.15 14.80 2.43
N TYR A 223 8.16 15.97 3.09
CA TYR A 223 9.13 17.04 2.85
C TYR A 223 10.60 16.64 3.11
N HIS A 224 10.86 15.56 3.84
CA HIS A 224 12.19 15.01 4.08
C HIS A 224 12.71 14.13 2.94
N VAL A 225 11.83 13.74 2.01
CA VAL A 225 12.16 12.98 0.81
C VAL A 225 12.60 13.94 -0.30
N ASP A 226 13.78 13.71 -0.85
CA ASP A 226 14.38 14.52 -1.93
C ASP A 226 15.13 13.66 -2.94
N SER A 227 15.88 14.30 -3.83
CA SER A 227 16.63 13.59 -4.85
C SER A 227 17.79 12.73 -4.32
N SER A 228 18.21 12.86 -3.06
CA SER A 228 19.18 11.96 -2.43
C SER A 228 18.55 10.68 -1.87
N THR A 229 17.23 10.63 -1.81
CA THR A 229 16.46 9.53 -1.24
C THR A 229 16.63 8.24 -2.03
N LYS A 230 16.81 7.15 -1.30
CA LYS A 230 16.87 5.78 -1.80
C LYS A 230 15.72 4.98 -1.25
N LEU A 231 14.95 4.34 -2.11
CA LEU A 231 13.83 3.48 -1.77
C LEU A 231 14.12 2.04 -2.16
N LEU A 232 13.65 1.08 -1.37
CA LEU A 232 13.59 -0.33 -1.77
C LEU A 232 12.11 -0.69 -1.96
N SER A 233 11.71 -0.97 -3.21
CA SER A 233 10.34 -1.38 -3.56
C SER A 233 10.11 -2.84 -3.16
N VAL A 234 9.17 -3.08 -2.26
CA VAL A 234 8.86 -4.41 -1.71
C VAL A 234 7.37 -4.75 -1.71
N LEU A 235 6.52 -3.76 -1.90
CA LEU A 235 5.08 -3.95 -1.94
C LEU A 235 4.60 -4.30 -3.36
N PRO A 236 3.42 -4.92 -3.52
CA PRO A 236 2.88 -5.21 -4.84
C PRO A 236 2.56 -3.93 -5.62
N ILE A 237 3.10 -3.83 -6.83
CA ILE A 237 3.02 -2.62 -7.66
C ILE A 237 1.61 -2.29 -8.17
N ASN A 238 0.73 -3.29 -8.26
CA ASN A 238 -0.67 -3.11 -8.66
C ASN A 238 -1.51 -2.33 -7.64
N HIS A 239 -1.00 -2.16 -6.40
CA HIS A 239 -1.70 -1.39 -5.37
C HIS A 239 -1.34 0.09 -5.43
N THR A 240 -2.36 0.96 -5.25
CA THR A 240 -2.17 2.42 -5.25
C THR A 240 -1.14 2.90 -4.24
N TYR A 241 -1.01 2.23 -3.09
CA TYR A 241 -0.02 2.61 -2.08
C TYR A 241 1.41 2.53 -2.64
N GLU A 242 1.79 1.41 -3.26
CA GLU A 242 3.12 1.28 -3.87
C GLU A 242 3.22 2.14 -5.13
N MET A 243 2.21 2.12 -6.01
CA MET A 243 2.24 2.88 -7.24
C MET A 243 2.32 4.38 -6.98
N THR A 244 1.42 4.97 -6.19
CA THR A 244 1.39 6.42 -5.98
C THR A 244 2.48 6.89 -5.03
N CYS A 245 2.60 6.31 -3.84
CA CYS A 245 3.55 6.78 -2.84
C CYS A 245 4.99 6.29 -3.10
N GLY A 246 5.15 5.09 -3.68
CA GLY A 246 6.45 4.48 -3.95
C GLY A 246 7.03 4.82 -5.34
N HIS A 247 6.18 4.92 -6.36
CA HIS A 247 6.67 5.13 -7.73
C HIS A 247 6.38 6.54 -8.25
N LEU A 248 5.13 7.05 -8.20
CA LEU A 248 4.79 8.38 -8.69
C LEU A 248 5.49 9.48 -7.87
N ALA A 249 5.34 9.44 -6.54
CA ALA A 249 5.96 10.43 -5.66
C ALA A 249 7.49 10.36 -5.70
N ALA A 250 8.08 9.16 -5.75
CA ALA A 250 9.53 8.99 -5.86
C ALA A 250 10.08 9.54 -7.20
N LEU A 251 9.33 9.38 -8.32
CA LEU A 251 9.69 9.97 -9.61
C LEU A 251 9.68 11.49 -9.52
N ASN A 252 8.66 12.07 -8.89
CA ASN A 252 8.56 13.52 -8.70
C ASN A 252 9.71 14.10 -7.87
N LYS A 253 10.09 13.42 -6.80
CA LYS A 253 11.17 13.84 -5.88
C LYS A 253 12.58 13.56 -6.39
N GLY A 254 12.74 12.87 -7.51
CA GLY A 254 14.07 12.51 -8.04
C GLY A 254 14.73 11.36 -7.28
N ALA A 255 14.00 10.55 -6.54
CA ALA A 255 14.53 9.45 -5.76
C ALA A 255 14.99 8.27 -6.62
N THR A 256 15.96 7.49 -6.13
CA THR A 256 16.37 6.23 -6.74
C THR A 256 15.67 5.07 -6.05
N THR A 257 14.99 4.21 -6.81
CA THR A 257 14.30 3.03 -6.29
C THR A 257 15.03 1.75 -6.71
N TYR A 258 15.41 0.93 -5.73
CA TYR A 258 15.85 -0.43 -5.97
C TYR A 258 14.63 -1.36 -6.01
N ILE A 259 14.45 -2.10 -7.09
CA ILE A 259 13.39 -3.10 -7.22
C ILE A 259 13.86 -4.38 -6.56
N ASN A 260 13.14 -4.80 -5.52
CA ASN A 260 13.48 -6.01 -4.77
C ASN A 260 13.11 -7.25 -5.58
N ASP A 261 14.06 -8.17 -5.72
CA ASP A 261 13.93 -9.38 -6.55
C ASP A 261 13.03 -10.45 -5.89
N SER A 262 12.94 -10.48 -4.57
CA SER A 262 12.04 -11.37 -3.83
C SER A 262 11.95 -10.95 -2.37
N ILE A 263 10.79 -11.17 -1.74
CA ILE A 263 10.58 -10.97 -0.29
C ILE A 263 11.65 -11.72 0.54
N LYS A 264 12.10 -12.87 0.08
CA LYS A 264 13.17 -13.68 0.69
C LYS A 264 14.49 -12.90 0.85
N TYR A 265 14.78 -11.96 -0.05
CA TYR A 265 16.05 -11.23 -0.08
C TYR A 265 15.96 -9.82 0.48
N VAL A 266 14.80 -9.39 1.01
CA VAL A 266 14.61 -8.02 1.53
C VAL A 266 15.71 -7.61 2.51
N VAL A 267 16.00 -8.41 3.53
CA VAL A 267 17.02 -8.07 4.54
C VAL A 267 18.42 -7.93 3.91
N LYS A 268 18.77 -8.81 2.97
CA LYS A 268 20.04 -8.71 2.24
C LYS A 268 20.10 -7.44 1.40
N ASN A 269 19.01 -7.12 0.71
CA ASN A 269 18.95 -5.96 -0.16
C ASN A 269 18.91 -4.65 0.66
N LEU A 270 18.26 -4.64 1.84
CA LEU A 270 18.35 -3.53 2.80
C LEU A 270 19.80 -3.22 3.18
N ALA A 271 20.56 -4.26 3.54
CA ALA A 271 21.96 -4.10 3.95
C ALA A 271 22.86 -3.63 2.80
N SER A 272 22.63 -4.10 1.56
CA SER A 272 23.47 -3.77 0.39
C SER A 272 23.14 -2.42 -0.24
N PHE A 273 21.85 -2.13 -0.45
CA PHE A 273 21.40 -0.91 -1.12
C PHE A 273 21.34 0.30 -0.18
N LYS A 274 21.14 0.05 1.12
CA LYS A 274 21.06 1.09 2.19
C LYS A 274 19.99 2.14 1.88
N PRO A 275 18.71 1.75 1.82
CA PRO A 275 17.64 2.71 1.59
C PRO A 275 17.57 3.73 2.75
N THR A 276 17.12 4.94 2.43
CA THR A 276 16.92 6.01 3.41
C THR A 276 15.46 6.11 3.87
N THR A 277 14.53 5.68 3.02
CA THR A 277 13.09 5.64 3.32
C THR A 277 12.50 4.33 2.81
N MET A 278 11.54 3.77 3.56
CA MET A 278 10.84 2.53 3.19
C MET A 278 9.34 2.73 3.28
N LEU A 279 8.60 2.07 2.35
CA LEU A 279 7.17 1.90 2.44
C LEU A 279 6.88 0.48 2.93
N PHE A 280 6.19 0.35 4.05
CA PHE A 280 5.83 -0.95 4.61
C PHE A 280 4.34 -1.03 4.95
N VAL A 281 3.85 -2.25 5.05
CA VAL A 281 2.60 -2.57 5.74
C VAL A 281 2.93 -3.11 7.15
N PRO A 282 2.01 -3.09 8.11
CA PRO A 282 2.28 -3.52 9.50
C PRO A 282 2.93 -4.89 9.61
N LEU A 283 2.51 -5.87 8.83
CA LEU A 283 3.08 -7.22 8.82
C LEU A 283 4.60 -7.25 8.56
N PHE A 284 5.11 -6.36 7.69
CA PHE A 284 6.56 -6.23 7.48
C PHE A 284 7.27 -5.66 8.72
N VAL A 285 6.67 -4.64 9.34
CA VAL A 285 7.20 -4.02 10.56
C VAL A 285 7.24 -5.03 11.69
N GLU A 286 6.16 -5.80 11.90
CA GLU A 286 6.05 -6.87 12.90
C GLU A 286 7.12 -7.95 12.68
N THR A 287 7.26 -8.42 11.45
CA THR A 287 8.25 -9.45 11.10
C THR A 287 9.68 -8.98 11.39
N LEU A 288 10.01 -7.73 11.04
CA LEU A 288 11.33 -7.17 11.30
C LEU A 288 11.55 -6.94 12.80
N HIS A 289 10.55 -6.45 13.52
CA HIS A 289 10.58 -6.25 14.96
C HIS A 289 10.84 -7.59 15.69
N LYS A 290 10.06 -8.64 15.36
CA LYS A 290 10.26 -9.99 15.94
C LYS A 290 11.70 -10.45 15.72
N ARG A 291 12.21 -10.39 14.49
CA ARG A 291 13.60 -10.79 14.17
C ARG A 291 14.66 -10.02 14.95
N ILE A 292 14.44 -8.71 15.16
CA ILE A 292 15.36 -7.88 15.97
C ILE A 292 15.37 -8.37 17.41
N TRP A 293 14.20 -8.55 18.02
CA TRP A 293 14.10 -8.98 19.42
C TRP A 293 14.57 -10.41 19.62
N ASP A 294 14.27 -11.35 18.73
CA ASP A 294 14.79 -12.74 18.78
C ASP A 294 16.33 -12.76 18.75
N ASN A 295 16.94 -11.90 17.93
CA ASN A 295 18.40 -11.79 17.87
C ASN A 295 18.99 -11.18 19.15
N ILE A 296 18.33 -10.16 19.72
CA ILE A 296 18.71 -9.54 21.00
C ILE A 296 18.62 -10.57 22.13
N GLU A 297 17.57 -11.37 22.17
CA GLU A 297 17.34 -12.42 23.17
C GLU A 297 18.37 -13.54 23.07
N LYS A 298 18.63 -14.05 21.85
CA LYS A 298 19.67 -15.06 21.59
C LYS A 298 21.06 -14.59 22.05
N LYS A 299 21.34 -13.27 21.99
CA LYS A 299 22.58 -12.68 22.50
C LYS A 299 22.56 -12.40 24.01
N GLY A 300 21.45 -12.65 24.72
CA GLY A 300 21.29 -12.36 26.14
C GLY A 300 21.27 -10.85 26.47
N MET A 301 20.96 -10.01 25.50
CA MET A 301 21.09 -8.55 25.61
C MET A 301 19.77 -7.81 25.95
N THR A 302 18.66 -8.53 26.15
CA THR A 302 17.32 -7.94 26.33
C THR A 302 17.26 -6.85 27.40
N LYS A 303 17.80 -7.10 28.61
CA LYS A 303 17.83 -6.12 29.69
C LYS A 303 18.67 -4.88 29.33
N LYS A 304 19.82 -5.10 28.69
CA LYS A 304 20.75 -4.05 28.29
C LYS A 304 20.11 -3.11 27.24
N VAL A 305 19.47 -3.69 26.23
CA VAL A 305 18.78 -2.91 25.17
C VAL A 305 17.60 -2.14 25.75
N LYS A 306 16.73 -2.76 26.57
CA LYS A 306 15.62 -2.06 27.23
C LYS A 306 16.10 -0.91 28.13
N THR A 307 17.22 -1.07 28.82
CA THR A 307 17.83 0.00 29.63
C THR A 307 18.37 1.13 28.73
N ALA A 308 19.07 0.78 27.65
CA ALA A 308 19.58 1.74 26.68
C ALA A 308 18.45 2.57 26.03
N MET A 309 17.31 1.94 25.70
CA MET A 309 16.12 2.65 25.20
C MET A 309 15.61 3.69 26.22
N LYS A 310 15.47 3.30 27.50
CA LYS A 310 15.03 4.22 28.55
C LYS A 310 16.00 5.41 28.72
N VAL A 311 17.30 5.13 28.77
CA VAL A 311 18.34 6.17 28.90
C VAL A 311 18.35 7.09 27.68
N SER A 312 18.32 6.51 26.47
CA SER A 312 18.30 7.28 25.21
C SER A 312 17.07 8.19 25.14
N ASN A 313 15.88 7.68 25.48
CA ASN A 313 14.64 8.47 25.50
C ASN A 313 14.68 9.58 26.56
N GLY A 314 15.30 9.32 27.72
CA GLY A 314 15.54 10.35 28.75
C GLY A 314 16.44 11.48 28.23
N LEU A 315 17.56 11.15 27.57
CA LEU A 315 18.49 12.11 26.99
C LEU A 315 17.86 12.95 25.87
N ARG A 316 17.02 12.34 25.04
CA ARG A 316 16.27 13.05 23.98
C ARG A 316 15.38 14.17 24.52
N ARG A 317 14.78 14.00 25.71
CA ARG A 317 13.97 15.05 26.36
C ARG A 317 14.75 16.32 26.67
N VAL A 318 16.07 16.19 26.83
CA VAL A 318 16.99 17.34 27.05
C VAL A 318 17.78 17.68 25.77
N GLY A 319 17.36 17.19 24.61
CA GLY A 319 17.92 17.53 23.29
C GLY A 319 19.16 16.73 22.87
N ILE A 320 19.51 15.65 23.60
CA ILE A 320 20.68 14.82 23.29
C ILE A 320 20.20 13.51 22.62
N ASP A 321 20.48 13.36 21.33
CA ASP A 321 20.15 12.15 20.58
C ASP A 321 21.39 11.24 20.39
N LEU A 322 21.40 10.09 21.06
CA LEU A 322 22.46 9.09 21.00
C LEU A 322 21.97 7.76 20.39
N ARG A 323 20.81 7.72 19.75
CA ARG A 323 20.22 6.50 19.19
C ARG A 323 21.17 5.79 18.22
N LYS A 324 21.80 6.51 17.30
CA LYS A 324 22.79 5.95 16.36
C LYS A 324 23.96 5.27 17.07
N LYS A 325 24.39 5.82 18.22
CA LYS A 325 25.50 5.26 19.02
C LYS A 325 25.07 4.00 19.79
N PHE A 326 23.86 4.00 20.37
CA PHE A 326 23.38 2.88 21.19
C PHE A 326 22.87 1.72 20.34
N PHE A 327 22.25 1.98 19.19
CA PHE A 327 21.54 0.99 18.40
C PHE A 327 22.15 0.78 17.01
N GLY A 328 23.44 1.11 16.81
CA GLY A 328 24.12 0.96 15.52
C GLY A 328 24.06 -0.45 14.93
N GLU A 329 24.12 -1.51 15.76
CA GLU A 329 23.96 -2.90 15.28
C GLU A 329 22.54 -3.16 14.76
N ILE A 330 21.51 -2.63 15.41
CA ILE A 330 20.11 -2.74 14.96
C ILE A 330 19.92 -1.96 13.66
N LEU A 331 20.42 -0.73 13.61
CA LEU A 331 20.36 0.10 12.42
C LEU A 331 21.08 -0.52 11.22
N SER A 332 22.16 -1.28 11.46
CA SER A 332 22.92 -1.96 10.41
C SER A 332 22.10 -3.04 9.69
N VAL A 333 21.10 -3.63 10.33
CA VAL A 333 20.16 -4.58 9.70
C VAL A 333 19.41 -3.92 8.54
N PHE A 334 19.14 -2.62 8.66
CA PHE A 334 18.51 -1.78 7.65
C PHE A 334 19.54 -1.06 6.74
N GLY A 335 20.78 -1.49 6.75
CA GLY A 335 21.87 -0.84 5.99
C GLY A 335 22.45 0.41 6.63
N GLY A 336 21.98 0.81 7.81
CA GLY A 336 22.50 1.93 8.61
C GLY A 336 22.16 3.33 8.11
N ALA A 337 21.42 3.45 6.99
CA ALA A 337 21.04 4.71 6.36
C ALA A 337 19.54 5.05 6.50
N LEU A 338 18.73 4.15 7.05
CA LEU A 338 17.28 4.33 7.12
C LEU A 338 16.92 5.48 8.06
N GLU A 339 16.18 6.45 7.54
CA GLU A 339 15.76 7.69 8.22
C GLU A 339 14.29 7.65 8.61
N SER A 340 13.45 6.92 7.85
CA SER A 340 12.03 6.82 8.12
C SER A 340 11.41 5.57 7.48
N ILE A 341 10.32 5.11 8.08
CA ILE A 341 9.40 4.14 7.50
C ILE A 341 8.04 4.81 7.39
N VAL A 342 7.45 4.80 6.20
CA VAL A 342 6.02 5.11 6.02
C VAL A 342 5.27 3.79 6.14
N CYS A 343 4.25 3.75 7.00
CA CYS A 343 3.48 2.53 7.23
C CYS A 343 1.99 2.79 7.02
N GLY A 344 1.34 1.95 6.23
CA GLY A 344 -0.07 2.11 5.92
C GLY A 344 -0.73 0.81 5.45
N GLY A 345 -2.00 0.89 5.06
CA GLY A 345 -2.77 -0.23 4.52
C GLY A 345 -3.48 -1.11 5.55
N ALA A 346 -3.07 -1.08 6.83
CA ALA A 346 -3.72 -1.74 7.95
C ALA A 346 -3.37 -1.02 9.27
N PRO A 347 -4.12 -1.24 10.36
CA PRO A 347 -3.75 -0.74 11.69
C PRO A 347 -2.37 -1.26 12.13
N ILE A 348 -1.59 -0.43 12.79
CA ILE A 348 -0.28 -0.79 13.37
C ILE A 348 -0.30 -0.64 14.89
N ASP A 349 0.32 -1.59 15.59
CA ASP A 349 0.48 -1.52 17.04
C ASP A 349 1.41 -0.34 17.43
N GLN A 350 0.93 0.49 18.35
CA GLN A 350 1.68 1.66 18.83
C GLN A 350 3.04 1.29 19.43
N ARG A 351 3.16 0.12 20.04
CA ARG A 351 4.44 -0.36 20.62
C ARG A 351 5.51 -0.55 19.55
N LEU A 352 5.13 -0.99 18.34
CA LEU A 352 6.07 -1.11 17.24
C LEU A 352 6.60 0.28 16.83
N ILE A 353 5.71 1.27 16.74
CA ILE A 353 6.08 2.66 16.45
C ILE A 353 7.05 3.18 17.50
N ASP A 354 6.75 2.96 18.79
CA ASP A 354 7.55 3.44 19.92
C ASP A 354 8.93 2.76 19.97
N ASP A 355 9.01 1.46 19.72
CA ASP A 355 10.26 0.70 19.71
C ASP A 355 11.16 1.13 18.53
N PHE A 356 10.59 1.25 17.32
CA PHE A 356 11.34 1.71 16.15
C PHE A 356 11.82 3.16 16.32
N ASP A 357 11.00 4.06 16.89
CA ASP A 357 11.43 5.41 17.22
C ASP A 357 12.56 5.41 18.27
N ALA A 358 12.47 4.55 19.29
CA ALA A 358 13.54 4.40 20.28
C ALA A 358 14.85 3.88 19.67
N PHE A 359 14.79 3.04 18.62
CA PHE A 359 15.98 2.63 17.85
C PHE A 359 16.52 3.72 16.93
N GLY A 360 15.72 4.73 16.61
CA GLY A 360 16.12 5.85 15.75
C GLY A 360 15.52 5.81 14.35
N ILE A 361 14.52 4.97 14.11
CA ILE A 361 13.78 4.84 12.85
C ILE A 361 12.32 5.23 13.11
N PRO A 362 11.91 6.50 12.91
CA PRO A 362 10.51 6.88 13.07
C PRO A 362 9.63 6.19 12.05
N ILE A 363 8.49 5.68 12.52
CA ILE A 363 7.41 5.16 11.67
C ILE A 363 6.35 6.24 11.50
N LEU A 364 6.11 6.62 10.24
CA LEU A 364 5.09 7.58 9.86
C LEU A 364 3.84 6.80 9.45
N ASN A 365 2.93 6.61 10.40
CA ASN A 365 1.68 5.91 10.16
C ASN A 365 0.75 6.76 9.30
N GLY A 366 0.15 6.17 8.26
CA GLY A 366 -0.75 6.84 7.32
C GLY A 366 -2.01 6.04 7.06
N TYR A 367 -3.05 6.75 6.63
CA TYR A 367 -4.34 6.23 6.25
C TYR A 367 -4.65 6.57 4.80
N GLY A 368 -5.16 5.58 4.10
CA GLY A 368 -5.61 5.73 2.74
C GLY A 368 -6.38 4.52 2.24
N ILE A 369 -7.14 4.73 1.19
CA ILE A 369 -7.96 3.74 0.51
C ILE A 369 -7.82 3.91 -0.99
N THR A 370 -8.06 2.87 -1.77
CA THR A 370 -7.89 2.90 -3.22
C THR A 370 -8.77 3.98 -3.86
N GLU A 371 -9.97 4.22 -3.32
CA GLU A 371 -10.91 5.25 -3.73
C GLU A 371 -10.38 6.70 -3.53
N CYS A 372 -9.26 6.87 -2.82
CA CYS A 372 -8.60 8.16 -2.61
C CYS A 372 -7.16 8.21 -3.17
N ALA A 373 -6.78 7.31 -4.07
CA ALA A 373 -5.58 7.26 -4.90
C ALA A 373 -4.17 7.24 -4.23
N PRO A 374 -3.85 6.72 -3.03
CA PRO A 374 -4.76 6.28 -1.97
C PRO A 374 -4.84 7.24 -0.78
N LEU A 375 -3.92 8.22 -0.63
CA LEU A 375 -3.56 8.87 0.62
C LEU A 375 -4.58 9.91 1.08
N VAL A 376 -5.03 9.78 2.33
CA VAL A 376 -5.97 10.70 2.99
C VAL A 376 -5.30 11.46 4.13
N ALA A 377 -4.56 10.76 5.00
CA ALA A 377 -3.86 11.34 6.14
C ALA A 377 -2.55 10.61 6.41
N VAL A 378 -1.55 11.31 6.94
CA VAL A 378 -0.26 10.72 7.32
C VAL A 378 0.40 11.52 8.44
N ASN A 379 1.06 10.82 9.37
CA ASN A 379 1.98 11.42 10.32
C ASN A 379 3.21 11.98 9.61
N ARG A 380 3.65 13.15 9.97
CA ARG A 380 4.81 13.81 9.37
C ARG A 380 6.05 13.70 10.27
N LEU A 381 7.22 13.61 9.67
CA LEU A 381 8.49 13.56 10.41
C LEU A 381 8.60 14.74 11.38
N GLY A 382 8.89 14.44 12.65
CA GLY A 382 8.94 15.44 13.72
C GLY A 382 7.58 15.88 14.29
N LYS A 383 6.46 15.38 13.73
CA LYS A 383 5.08 15.66 14.19
C LYS A 383 4.26 14.38 14.30
N VAL A 384 4.90 13.29 14.72
CA VAL A 384 4.21 11.99 14.93
C VAL A 384 3.40 12.06 16.23
N ARG A 385 2.12 11.69 16.14
CA ARG A 385 1.22 11.57 17.30
C ARG A 385 0.78 10.12 17.47
N ALA A 386 0.97 9.58 18.66
CA ALA A 386 0.61 8.21 18.99
C ALA A 386 -0.89 7.94 18.79
N GLY A 387 -1.23 6.75 18.30
CA GLY A 387 -2.60 6.30 18.09
C GLY A 387 -3.31 6.94 16.90
N THR A 388 -2.65 7.84 16.16
CA THR A 388 -3.26 8.54 15.01
C THR A 388 -2.70 8.06 13.68
N VAL A 389 -3.43 8.38 12.61
CA VAL A 389 -2.94 8.27 11.24
C VAL A 389 -2.41 9.62 10.71
N GLY A 390 -2.15 10.58 11.59
CA GLY A 390 -1.66 11.91 11.26
C GLY A 390 -2.77 12.91 10.93
N THR A 391 -2.41 13.96 10.22
CA THR A 391 -3.34 14.99 9.74
C THR A 391 -3.65 14.79 8.27
N PRO A 392 -4.80 15.26 7.77
CA PRO A 392 -5.13 15.22 6.36
C PRO A 392 -3.98 15.76 5.50
N VAL A 393 -3.81 15.17 4.31
CA VAL A 393 -2.80 15.64 3.35
C VAL A 393 -3.30 16.88 2.62
N GLU A 394 -2.39 17.60 2.00
CA GLU A 394 -2.72 18.76 1.20
C GLU A 394 -3.68 18.38 0.06
N GLN A 395 -4.60 19.27 -0.31
CA GLN A 395 -5.65 19.06 -1.32
C GLN A 395 -6.68 17.96 -0.96
N CYS A 396 -6.72 17.54 0.30
CA CYS A 396 -7.66 16.56 0.82
C CYS A 396 -8.33 17.11 2.09
N GLU A 397 -9.64 17.23 2.05
CA GLU A 397 -10.45 17.64 3.20
C GLU A 397 -11.05 16.40 3.86
N VAL A 398 -11.09 16.40 5.19
CA VAL A 398 -11.67 15.33 6.00
C VAL A 398 -12.70 15.91 6.94
N LYS A 399 -13.89 15.35 6.97
CA LYS A 399 -14.89 15.61 8.02
C LYS A 399 -15.40 14.30 8.61
N VAL A 400 -15.89 14.36 9.84
CA VAL A 400 -16.52 13.22 10.52
C VAL A 400 -17.97 13.57 10.82
N ILE A 401 -18.90 12.71 10.40
CA ILE A 401 -20.31 12.85 10.75
C ILE A 401 -20.55 12.00 11.98
N LEU A 402 -20.70 12.66 13.12
CA LEU A 402 -20.99 11.99 14.39
C LEU A 402 -22.44 11.51 14.42
N ASP A 403 -22.66 10.28 14.86
CA ASP A 403 -23.98 9.80 15.24
C ASP A 403 -24.41 10.45 16.56
N GLU A 404 -25.73 10.60 16.77
CA GLU A 404 -26.26 11.27 17.97
C GLU A 404 -25.78 10.55 19.25
N GLY A 405 -25.14 11.32 20.15
CA GLY A 405 -24.61 10.81 21.41
C GLY A 405 -23.33 9.97 21.30
N GLN A 406 -22.65 9.99 20.13
CA GLN A 406 -21.37 9.30 19.93
C GLN A 406 -20.22 10.29 19.77
N ASP A 407 -19.02 9.88 20.23
CA ASP A 407 -17.77 10.66 20.07
C ASP A 407 -17.05 10.31 18.76
N THR A 408 -17.54 9.34 18.00
CA THR A 408 -16.97 8.85 16.73
C THR A 408 -18.07 8.80 15.66
N GLY A 409 -17.67 8.87 14.40
CA GLY A 409 -18.61 8.84 13.29
C GLY A 409 -17.95 8.46 11.97
N GLU A 410 -18.75 8.41 10.91
CA GLU A 410 -18.25 8.08 9.58
C GLU A 410 -17.31 9.18 9.05
N ILE A 411 -16.16 8.75 8.56
CA ILE A 411 -15.15 9.63 7.94
C ILE A 411 -15.55 9.89 6.49
N LEU A 412 -15.65 11.16 6.14
CA LEU A 412 -15.90 11.61 4.78
C LEU A 412 -14.69 12.36 4.25
N VAL A 413 -14.42 12.17 2.97
CA VAL A 413 -13.27 12.76 2.27
C VAL A 413 -13.74 13.55 1.06
N LYS A 414 -13.12 14.71 0.82
CA LYS A 414 -13.32 15.51 -0.39
C LYS A 414 -11.98 16.06 -0.85
N GLY A 415 -11.68 15.94 -2.14
CA GLY A 415 -10.42 16.43 -2.70
C GLY A 415 -10.15 15.90 -4.09
N GLY A 416 -9.09 16.44 -4.72
CA GLY A 416 -8.67 16.02 -6.05
C GLY A 416 -8.21 14.55 -6.13
N ASN A 417 -7.86 13.94 -5.00
CA ASN A 417 -7.44 12.54 -4.90
C ASN A 417 -8.61 11.54 -4.87
N VAL A 418 -9.87 12.00 -4.74
CA VAL A 418 -11.05 11.13 -4.65
C VAL A 418 -11.44 10.61 -6.03
N MET A 419 -11.72 9.31 -6.15
CA MET A 419 -12.09 8.61 -7.38
C MET A 419 -13.25 9.26 -8.13
N LEU A 420 -13.36 8.95 -9.43
CA LEU A 420 -14.52 9.32 -10.24
C LEU A 420 -15.77 8.53 -9.88
N GLY A 421 -15.61 7.28 -9.46
CA GLY A 421 -16.68 6.37 -9.12
C GLY A 421 -16.29 4.91 -9.32
N TYR A 422 -17.28 4.03 -9.21
CA TYR A 422 -17.11 2.61 -9.51
C TYR A 422 -17.43 2.33 -10.97
N PHE A 423 -16.57 1.53 -11.60
CA PHE A 423 -16.68 1.17 -13.02
C PHE A 423 -17.97 0.38 -13.28
N GLU A 424 -18.81 0.87 -14.20
CA GLU A 424 -20.10 0.27 -14.58
C GLU A 424 -21.03 -0.02 -13.39
N ASP A 425 -20.97 0.81 -12.33
CA ASP A 425 -21.81 0.67 -11.13
C ASP A 425 -22.22 2.06 -10.60
N GLU A 426 -23.15 2.70 -11.31
CA GLU A 426 -23.66 4.03 -10.97
C GLU A 426 -24.39 4.04 -9.64
N GLU A 427 -25.13 2.96 -9.33
CA GLU A 427 -25.87 2.82 -8.06
C GLU A 427 -24.90 2.79 -6.87
N ALA A 428 -23.86 1.94 -6.93
CA ALA A 428 -22.84 1.91 -5.89
C ALA A 428 -22.07 3.24 -5.80
N THR A 429 -21.86 3.92 -6.92
CA THR A 429 -21.22 5.24 -6.94
C THR A 429 -22.11 6.28 -6.22
N ALA A 430 -23.36 6.39 -6.58
CA ALA A 430 -24.30 7.30 -5.95
C ALA A 430 -24.46 7.05 -4.43
N ALA A 431 -24.42 5.77 -4.01
CA ALA A 431 -24.54 5.40 -2.61
C ALA A 431 -23.38 5.90 -1.72
N VAL A 432 -22.19 6.09 -2.28
CA VAL A 432 -20.97 6.49 -1.53
C VAL A 432 -20.65 7.98 -1.62
N PHE A 433 -21.35 8.75 -2.43
CA PHE A 433 -21.22 10.20 -2.44
C PHE A 433 -22.41 10.89 -1.76
N THR A 434 -22.15 12.02 -1.14
CA THR A 434 -23.21 12.93 -0.66
C THR A 434 -23.57 13.91 -1.78
N GLU A 435 -24.73 14.58 -1.66
CA GLU A 435 -25.18 15.59 -2.63
C GLU A 435 -24.17 16.76 -2.78
N ASP A 436 -23.44 17.10 -1.72
CA ASP A 436 -22.41 18.14 -1.71
C ASP A 436 -20.99 17.62 -2.09
N GLY A 437 -20.90 16.37 -2.62
CA GLY A 437 -19.72 15.79 -3.22
C GLY A 437 -18.69 15.24 -2.25
N TRP A 438 -19.06 14.89 -1.03
CA TRP A 438 -18.18 14.15 -0.11
C TRP A 438 -18.28 12.64 -0.33
N PHE A 439 -17.13 12.01 -0.37
CA PHE A 439 -17.02 10.56 -0.44
C PHE A 439 -17.13 9.95 0.97
N LYS A 440 -18.05 9.01 1.16
CA LYS A 440 -18.24 8.22 2.39
C LYS A 440 -17.28 7.04 2.37
N THR A 441 -16.26 7.06 3.24
CA THR A 441 -15.21 6.02 3.24
C THR A 441 -15.67 4.68 3.79
N GLY A 442 -16.74 4.66 4.56
CA GLY A 442 -17.16 3.51 5.36
C GLY A 442 -16.23 3.21 6.53
N ASP A 443 -15.20 4.02 6.75
CA ASP A 443 -14.37 3.98 7.95
C ASP A 443 -14.93 4.92 9.02
N VAL A 444 -14.74 4.56 10.29
CA VAL A 444 -15.24 5.32 11.45
C VAL A 444 -14.07 5.82 12.28
N GLY A 445 -14.22 7.03 12.80
CA GLY A 445 -13.17 7.65 13.60
C GLY A 445 -13.56 9.01 14.15
N TYR A 446 -12.57 9.79 14.52
CA TYR A 446 -12.74 11.18 14.95
C TYR A 446 -11.51 12.01 14.63
N VAL A 447 -11.67 13.32 14.62
CA VAL A 447 -10.59 14.29 14.48
C VAL A 447 -10.46 15.04 15.79
N ASP A 448 -9.23 15.11 16.33
CA ASP A 448 -8.99 15.87 17.57
C ASP A 448 -8.90 17.39 17.29
N LYS A 449 -8.83 18.18 18.37
CA LYS A 449 -8.77 19.65 18.31
C LYS A 449 -7.52 20.19 17.55
N ASP A 450 -6.49 19.39 17.39
CA ASP A 450 -5.25 19.74 16.70
C ASP A 450 -5.26 19.24 15.24
N GLY A 451 -6.37 18.65 14.78
CA GLY A 451 -6.58 18.16 13.41
C GLY A 451 -6.02 16.76 13.13
N TYR A 452 -5.64 15.98 14.15
CA TYR A 452 -5.20 14.61 13.95
C TYR A 452 -6.37 13.65 13.83
N LEU A 453 -6.31 12.78 12.82
CA LEU A 453 -7.32 11.78 12.53
C LEU A 453 -7.02 10.47 13.27
N TYR A 454 -8.05 9.95 13.94
CA TYR A 454 -8.05 8.63 14.60
C TYR A 454 -9.04 7.72 13.89
N ILE A 455 -8.61 6.51 13.54
CA ILE A 455 -9.47 5.47 12.95
C ILE A 455 -9.83 4.47 14.05
N THR A 456 -11.10 4.26 14.28
CA THR A 456 -11.59 3.32 15.31
C THR A 456 -12.07 2.01 14.73
N GLY A 457 -12.53 1.99 13.46
CA GLY A 457 -12.98 0.76 12.80
C GLY A 457 -13.71 1.01 11.50
N ARG A 458 -14.47 -0.01 11.06
CA ARG A 458 -15.30 0.04 9.86
C ARG A 458 -16.78 0.03 10.18
N LYS A 459 -17.55 0.90 9.55
CA LYS A 459 -19.00 1.03 9.76
C LYS A 459 -19.76 -0.30 9.62
N LYS A 460 -19.40 -1.10 8.61
CA LYS A 460 -20.00 -2.41 8.35
C LYS A 460 -19.63 -3.51 9.35
N ASN A 461 -18.54 -3.33 10.11
CA ASN A 461 -18.08 -4.29 11.10
C ASN A 461 -18.58 -3.99 12.51
N ILE A 462 -19.29 -2.86 12.69
CA ILE A 462 -19.82 -2.44 14.00
C ILE A 462 -20.69 -3.55 14.59
N ILE A 463 -20.39 -3.92 15.81
CA ILE A 463 -21.23 -4.81 16.62
C ILE A 463 -22.18 -3.92 17.41
N ILE A 464 -23.47 -4.05 17.14
CA ILE A 464 -24.51 -3.32 17.87
C ILE A 464 -25.00 -4.22 19.01
N LEU A 465 -24.70 -3.82 20.25
CA LEU A 465 -25.16 -4.54 21.44
C LEU A 465 -26.66 -4.33 21.67
N SER A 466 -27.27 -5.22 22.44
CA SER A 466 -28.73 -5.16 22.79
C SER A 466 -29.14 -3.85 23.50
N ASN A 467 -28.18 -3.15 24.10
CA ASN A 467 -28.38 -1.83 24.72
C ASN A 467 -28.19 -0.63 23.77
N GLY A 468 -28.01 -0.91 22.46
CA GLY A 468 -27.80 0.11 21.43
C GLY A 468 -26.39 0.69 21.33
N LYS A 469 -25.41 0.18 22.11
CA LYS A 469 -24.03 0.65 22.03
C LYS A 469 -23.32 0.06 20.81
N ASN A 470 -22.60 0.91 20.11
CA ASN A 470 -21.73 0.54 19.00
C ASN A 470 -20.35 0.09 19.53
N ILE A 471 -19.92 -1.10 19.12
CA ILE A 471 -18.59 -1.67 19.42
C ILE A 471 -17.83 -1.80 18.11
N TYR A 472 -16.61 -1.30 18.08
CA TYR A 472 -15.69 -1.43 16.95
C TYR A 472 -14.76 -2.62 17.20
N PRO A 473 -14.94 -3.74 16.47
CA PRO A 473 -14.16 -4.95 16.73
C PRO A 473 -12.67 -4.73 16.58
N GLU A 474 -12.28 -3.88 15.62
CA GLU A 474 -10.88 -3.57 15.34
C GLU A 474 -10.16 -2.92 16.55
N GLU A 475 -10.89 -2.14 17.33
CA GLU A 475 -10.35 -1.56 18.58
C GLU A 475 -10.02 -2.67 19.59
N ILE A 476 -10.90 -3.65 19.73
CA ILE A 476 -10.69 -4.77 20.68
C ILE A 476 -9.56 -5.68 20.19
N GLU A 477 -9.48 -5.93 18.88
CA GLU A 477 -8.42 -6.72 18.26
C GLU A 477 -7.02 -6.14 18.52
N GLN A 478 -6.88 -4.81 18.59
CA GLN A 478 -5.62 -4.16 18.96
C GLN A 478 -5.16 -4.54 20.38
N TYR A 479 -6.07 -4.78 21.31
CA TYR A 479 -5.71 -5.27 22.65
C TYR A 479 -5.33 -6.75 22.66
N LEU A 480 -5.81 -7.55 21.70
CA LEU A 480 -5.48 -8.96 21.56
C LEU A 480 -4.18 -9.21 20.80
N ALA A 481 -3.83 -8.33 19.87
CA ALA A 481 -2.63 -8.46 19.03
C ALA A 481 -1.31 -8.67 19.79
N PRO A 482 -1.12 -8.16 21.04
CA PRO A 482 0.08 -8.38 21.84
C PRO A 482 0.25 -9.78 22.44
N ILE A 483 -0.77 -10.61 22.39
CA ILE A 483 -0.75 -11.94 23.00
C ILE A 483 0.04 -12.88 22.08
N SER A 484 1.22 -13.34 22.50
CA SER A 484 2.11 -14.17 21.67
C SER A 484 1.46 -15.47 21.18
N LEU A 485 0.54 -16.03 21.97
CA LEU A 485 -0.20 -17.24 21.61
C LEU A 485 -1.25 -17.01 20.50
N ILE A 486 -1.55 -15.74 20.14
CA ILE A 486 -2.48 -15.40 19.07
C ILE A 486 -1.68 -15.11 17.79
N GLN A 487 -1.90 -15.89 16.74
CA GLN A 487 -1.38 -15.60 15.41
C GLN A 487 -2.33 -14.71 14.63
N GLU A 488 -3.63 -15.00 14.71
CA GLU A 488 -4.68 -14.21 14.04
C GLU A 488 -5.92 -14.17 14.91
N CYS A 489 -6.61 -13.03 14.92
CA CYS A 489 -7.90 -12.94 15.59
C CYS A 489 -8.88 -12.07 14.81
N VAL A 490 -10.15 -12.37 15.00
CA VAL A 490 -11.29 -11.57 14.54
C VAL A 490 -12.28 -11.49 15.69
N VAL A 491 -12.69 -10.27 16.05
CA VAL A 491 -13.74 -10.04 17.02
C VAL A 491 -15.07 -9.85 16.29
N ILE A 492 -16.09 -10.58 16.72
CA ILE A 492 -17.44 -10.53 16.12
C ILE A 492 -18.52 -10.46 17.20
N GLY A 493 -19.72 -10.02 16.82
CA GLY A 493 -20.91 -10.14 17.65
C GLY A 493 -21.63 -11.45 17.38
N ARG A 494 -21.84 -12.28 18.41
CA ARG A 494 -22.65 -13.51 18.31
C ARG A 494 -23.81 -13.47 19.27
N LYS A 495 -24.91 -14.12 18.91
CA LYS A 495 -26.03 -14.29 19.83
C LYS A 495 -25.72 -15.43 20.82
N ASN A 496 -25.82 -15.14 22.11
CA ASN A 496 -25.74 -16.14 23.15
C ASN A 496 -27.04 -16.98 23.24
N ALA A 497 -27.08 -17.94 24.16
CA ALA A 497 -28.23 -18.85 24.35
C ALA A 497 -29.57 -18.13 24.67
N VAL A 498 -29.52 -16.90 25.18
CA VAL A 498 -30.71 -16.09 25.49
C VAL A 498 -31.02 -15.05 24.39
N GLY A 499 -30.29 -15.09 23.26
CA GLY A 499 -30.50 -14.24 22.09
C GLY A 499 -29.84 -12.86 22.14
N GLU A 500 -29.04 -12.58 23.17
CA GLU A 500 -28.30 -11.31 23.28
C GLU A 500 -27.03 -11.34 22.48
N VAL A 501 -26.68 -10.20 21.85
CA VAL A 501 -25.41 -10.06 21.13
C VAL A 501 -24.28 -9.90 22.13
N VAL A 502 -23.33 -10.84 22.12
CA VAL A 502 -22.11 -10.83 22.93
C VAL A 502 -20.87 -10.70 22.07
N ILE A 503 -19.83 -10.08 22.60
CA ILE A 503 -18.54 -9.92 21.93
C ILE A 503 -17.79 -11.25 22.02
N THR A 504 -17.47 -11.86 20.87
CA THR A 504 -16.78 -13.13 20.75
C THR A 504 -15.44 -12.90 20.05
N ALA A 505 -14.35 -13.38 20.65
CA ALA A 505 -13.05 -13.46 20.00
C ALA A 505 -12.93 -14.81 19.26
N VAL A 506 -12.67 -14.78 17.96
CA VAL A 506 -12.34 -15.94 17.16
C VAL A 506 -10.84 -15.90 16.90
N VAL A 507 -10.10 -16.91 17.35
CA VAL A 507 -8.64 -16.91 17.40
C VAL A 507 -8.07 -18.11 16.64
N PHE A 508 -7.07 -17.86 15.80
CA PHE A 508 -6.15 -18.89 15.32
C PHE A 508 -4.85 -18.76 16.12
N PRO A 509 -4.43 -19.84 16.84
CA PRO A 509 -3.27 -19.78 17.71
C PRO A 509 -1.97 -19.80 16.93
N ASN A 510 -0.92 -19.22 17.52
CA ASN A 510 0.44 -19.29 17.00
C ASN A 510 0.99 -20.70 17.22
N GLU A 511 1.33 -21.40 16.14
CA GLU A 511 1.77 -22.79 16.18
C GLU A 511 3.09 -22.97 16.95
N GLU A 512 4.03 -22.02 16.84
CA GLU A 512 5.31 -22.06 17.56
C GLU A 512 5.09 -21.95 19.08
N GLU A 513 4.20 -21.03 19.51
CA GLU A 513 3.88 -20.80 20.93
C GLU A 513 2.95 -21.89 21.52
N ALA A 514 2.21 -22.57 20.66
CA ALA A 514 1.32 -23.67 21.02
C ALA A 514 2.03 -25.04 21.00
N GLU A 515 3.29 -25.10 20.57
CA GLU A 515 4.04 -26.38 20.49
C GLU A 515 4.10 -27.10 21.85
N GLY A 516 3.66 -28.35 21.86
CA GLY A 516 3.62 -29.18 23.09
C GLY A 516 2.42 -28.91 24.01
N LEU A 517 1.50 -28.04 23.67
CA LEU A 517 0.27 -27.80 24.42
C LEU A 517 -0.90 -28.63 23.85
N SER A 518 -1.78 -29.12 24.73
CA SER A 518 -3.06 -29.68 24.31
C SER A 518 -4.01 -28.55 23.84
N LYS A 519 -5.03 -28.90 23.06
CA LYS A 519 -6.07 -27.93 22.66
C LYS A 519 -6.75 -27.29 23.87
N GLU A 520 -6.92 -28.02 24.92
CA GLU A 520 -7.52 -27.60 26.19
C GLU A 520 -6.62 -26.60 26.93
N ASP A 521 -5.29 -26.86 26.92
CA ASP A 521 -4.30 -25.91 27.47
C ASP A 521 -4.23 -24.60 26.67
N VAL A 522 -4.25 -24.68 25.34
CA VAL A 522 -4.29 -23.50 24.46
C VAL A 522 -5.53 -22.67 24.74
N TYR A 523 -6.71 -23.31 24.80
CA TYR A 523 -7.96 -22.61 25.12
C TYR A 523 -7.90 -21.94 26.50
N THR A 524 -7.41 -22.65 27.51
CA THR A 524 -7.31 -22.13 28.88
C THR A 524 -6.37 -20.93 28.95
N LYS A 525 -5.18 -21.01 28.35
CA LYS A 525 -4.22 -19.90 28.32
C LYS A 525 -4.75 -18.68 27.55
N LEU A 526 -5.42 -18.89 26.41
CA LEU A 526 -6.05 -17.82 25.66
C LEU A 526 -7.15 -17.14 26.47
N LYS A 527 -7.98 -17.91 27.16
CA LYS A 527 -9.03 -17.39 28.02
C LYS A 527 -8.49 -16.58 29.19
N GLU A 528 -7.42 -17.04 29.83
CA GLU A 528 -6.71 -16.29 30.88
C GLU A 528 -6.16 -14.96 30.32
N ALA A 529 -5.49 -14.98 29.17
CA ALA A 529 -4.97 -13.78 28.54
C ALA A 529 -6.08 -12.78 28.15
N ILE A 530 -7.20 -13.26 27.61
CA ILE A 530 -8.37 -12.45 27.30
C ILE A 530 -8.98 -11.83 28.57
N ASN A 531 -9.03 -12.58 29.67
CA ASN A 531 -9.50 -12.05 30.94
C ASN A 531 -8.60 -10.92 31.47
N GLU A 532 -7.29 -10.98 31.25
CA GLU A 532 -6.39 -9.87 31.59
C GLU A 532 -6.63 -8.64 30.67
N VAL A 533 -6.87 -8.86 29.39
CA VAL A 533 -7.27 -7.78 28.48
C VAL A 533 -8.59 -7.14 28.93
N ASN A 534 -9.58 -7.93 29.30
CA ASN A 534 -10.87 -7.46 29.77
C ASN A 534 -10.80 -6.52 30.98
N LYS A 535 -9.78 -6.66 31.85
CA LYS A 535 -9.57 -5.72 32.98
C LYS A 535 -9.28 -4.31 32.52
N ASN A 536 -8.75 -4.14 31.32
CA ASN A 536 -8.41 -2.84 30.75
C ASN A 536 -9.52 -2.30 29.82
N LEU A 537 -10.56 -3.09 29.55
CA LEU A 537 -11.68 -2.71 28.70
C LEU A 537 -12.89 -2.26 29.53
N PRO A 538 -13.63 -1.23 29.09
CA PRO A 538 -14.93 -0.90 29.67
C PRO A 538 -15.85 -2.12 29.64
N VAL A 539 -16.71 -2.28 30.64
CA VAL A 539 -17.57 -3.47 30.82
C VAL A 539 -18.35 -3.83 29.54
N PHE A 540 -18.84 -2.83 28.81
CA PHE A 540 -19.60 -3.05 27.58
C PHE A 540 -18.75 -3.42 26.35
N LYS A 541 -17.41 -3.35 26.44
CA LYS A 541 -16.44 -3.79 25.41
C LYS A 541 -15.77 -5.11 25.75
N GLN A 542 -16.07 -5.70 26.91
CA GLN A 542 -15.44 -6.96 27.33
C GLN A 542 -15.81 -8.13 26.43
N ILE A 543 -14.83 -8.95 26.15
CA ILE A 543 -14.97 -10.20 25.39
C ILE A 543 -15.60 -11.25 26.31
N HIS A 544 -16.74 -11.78 25.92
CA HIS A 544 -17.50 -12.74 26.72
C HIS A 544 -17.30 -14.18 26.28
N ASP A 545 -16.96 -14.38 24.99
CA ASP A 545 -16.83 -15.71 24.42
C ASP A 545 -15.55 -15.83 23.58
N LEU A 546 -15.04 -17.06 23.49
CA LEU A 546 -13.79 -17.42 22.78
C LEU A 546 -14.02 -18.65 21.92
N GLU A 547 -13.74 -18.52 20.64
CA GLU A 547 -13.61 -19.64 19.71
C GLU A 547 -12.16 -19.81 19.29
N VAL A 548 -11.61 -21.02 19.40
CA VAL A 548 -10.27 -21.34 18.92
C VAL A 548 -10.38 -22.16 17.63
N ARG A 549 -9.76 -21.70 16.57
CA ARG A 549 -9.76 -22.35 15.26
C ARG A 549 -8.58 -23.30 15.12
N ASP A 550 -8.78 -24.34 14.32
CA ASP A 550 -7.72 -25.28 13.93
C ASP A 550 -7.04 -24.88 12.60
N THR A 551 -7.55 -23.89 11.90
CA THR A 551 -7.07 -23.44 10.58
C THR A 551 -7.03 -21.92 10.49
N GLU A 552 -6.06 -21.40 9.73
CA GLU A 552 -5.97 -19.97 9.43
C GLU A 552 -7.27 -19.41 8.85
N PHE A 553 -7.45 -18.08 9.00
CA PHE A 553 -8.54 -17.39 8.32
C PHE A 553 -8.27 -17.30 6.82
N GLU A 554 -9.35 -17.35 6.02
CA GLU A 554 -9.24 -16.98 4.63
C GLU A 554 -8.88 -15.50 4.48
N LYS A 555 -7.90 -15.24 3.61
CA LYS A 555 -7.37 -13.89 3.40
C LYS A 555 -7.55 -13.45 1.94
N THR A 556 -7.52 -12.15 1.74
CA THR A 556 -7.38 -11.55 0.42
C THR A 556 -5.93 -11.70 -0.07
N THR A 557 -5.66 -11.36 -1.34
CA THR A 557 -4.30 -11.29 -1.89
C THR A 557 -3.41 -10.32 -1.12
N THR A 558 -3.99 -9.29 -0.49
CA THR A 558 -3.30 -8.35 0.42
C THR A 558 -3.15 -8.86 1.85
N LYS A 559 -3.40 -10.16 2.09
CA LYS A 559 -3.32 -10.81 3.41
C LYS A 559 -4.29 -10.27 4.47
N LYS A 560 -5.37 -9.56 4.08
CA LYS A 560 -6.44 -9.14 4.99
C LYS A 560 -7.43 -10.29 5.19
N ILE A 561 -7.87 -10.53 6.43
CA ILE A 561 -8.85 -11.56 6.76
C ILE A 561 -10.21 -11.23 6.13
N LYS A 562 -10.83 -12.22 5.47
CA LYS A 562 -12.18 -12.13 4.91
C LYS A 562 -13.21 -12.29 6.03
N ARG A 563 -13.46 -11.20 6.80
CA ARG A 563 -14.36 -11.22 7.97
C ARG A 563 -15.75 -11.78 7.69
N TYR A 564 -16.31 -11.52 6.50
CA TYR A 564 -17.63 -12.01 6.09
C TYR A 564 -17.74 -13.54 6.03
N LYS A 565 -16.61 -14.26 6.10
CA LYS A 565 -16.56 -15.73 6.18
C LYS A 565 -16.44 -16.25 7.62
N VAL A 566 -16.31 -15.37 8.60
CA VAL A 566 -16.11 -15.73 10.02
C VAL A 566 -17.44 -15.69 10.79
N GLN A 567 -18.47 -15.10 10.24
CA GLN A 567 -19.79 -14.93 10.86
C GLN A 567 -20.58 -16.22 11.00
#